data_233e60a1fb5d227c13525a5988a86103
#
_entry.id   233e60a1fb5d227c13525a5988a86103
#
_cell.length_a   1.000
_cell.length_b   1.000
_cell.length_c   1.000
_cell.angle_alpha   90.00
_cell.angle_beta   90.00
_cell.angle_gamma   90.00
#
_symmetry.space_group_name_H-M   'P 1'
#
loop_
_entity.id
_entity.type
_entity.pdbx_description
1 polymer ?
#
loop_
_entity_poly.entity_id
_entity_poly.type
_entity_poly.pdbx_seq_one_letter_code
_entity_poly.pdbx_strand_id
1 'polypeptide(L)'
;MKRCVIVGGADIGNDGFIRDALQPDDYIIFCDSGLKHLDALQVQPSLIVGDFDSHENPQLDVETLVLPCEKDDTDTVYAMKEAIKRGFDTFLLIGVVGGRLDHTLGNVSMLLYLDSLGLKGTIVDDYSEMELVSKTPKYIDDSFSFFSLLNITGEAKGIKIKNAKYMKLDLIFVEVLNATGKNQS
;
A
#
# COMPACT_ATOMS: atom_id res chain seq x y z
N MET A 1 -10.82 2.60 -14.22
CA MET A 1 -10.42 1.99 -12.95
C MET A 1 -10.77 2.97 -11.85
N LYS A 2 -11.39 2.50 -10.79
CA LYS A 2 -11.69 3.35 -9.62
C LYS A 2 -10.66 3.06 -8.54
N ARG A 3 -9.79 4.00 -8.23
CA ARG A 3 -8.77 3.85 -7.22
C ARG A 3 -9.26 4.30 -5.86
N CYS A 4 -9.01 3.48 -4.83
CA CYS A 4 -9.21 3.80 -3.43
C CYS A 4 -7.85 3.89 -2.73
N VAL A 5 -7.64 4.97 -1.99
CA VAL A 5 -6.48 5.16 -1.10
C VAL A 5 -6.92 4.87 0.33
N ILE A 6 -6.18 4.05 1.04
CA ILE A 6 -6.43 3.74 2.46
C ILE A 6 -5.26 4.26 3.27
N VAL A 7 -5.53 5.14 4.22
CA VAL A 7 -4.54 5.77 5.08
C VAL A 7 -4.62 5.18 6.47
N GLY A 8 -3.61 4.41 6.84
CA GLY A 8 -3.43 3.82 8.17
C GLY A 8 -2.63 4.72 9.10
N GLY A 9 -2.43 4.27 10.33
CA GLY A 9 -1.83 5.04 11.40
C GLY A 9 -0.32 4.86 11.61
N ALA A 10 0.40 4.11 10.76
CA ALA A 10 1.86 4.07 10.83
C ALA A 10 2.45 5.42 10.41
N ASP A 11 3.64 5.75 10.92
CA ASP A 11 4.27 7.03 10.58
C ASP A 11 4.63 7.09 9.10
N ILE A 12 4.46 8.28 8.52
CA ILE A 12 4.90 8.63 7.18
C ILE A 12 6.03 9.64 7.30
N GLY A 13 7.24 9.31 6.84
CA GLY A 13 8.41 10.16 7.00
C GLY A 13 8.51 11.21 5.89
N ASN A 14 8.52 10.77 4.63
CA ASN A 14 8.59 11.64 3.46
C ASN A 14 7.20 11.83 2.83
N ASP A 15 6.44 12.77 3.36
CA ASP A 15 5.11 13.11 2.89
C ASP A 15 5.10 13.60 1.43
N GLY A 16 6.19 14.19 0.94
CA GLY A 16 6.32 14.62 -0.46
C GLY A 16 6.25 13.45 -1.43
N PHE A 17 7.04 12.39 -1.19
CA PHE A 17 7.03 11.17 -2.02
C PHE A 17 5.64 10.51 -2.02
N ILE A 18 4.99 10.46 -0.85
CA ILE A 18 3.65 9.88 -0.72
C ILE A 18 2.60 10.73 -1.41
N ARG A 19 2.67 12.08 -1.29
CA ARG A 19 1.74 12.97 -2.01
C ARG A 19 1.86 12.86 -3.52
N ASP A 20 3.06 12.65 -4.05
CA ASP A 20 3.29 12.47 -5.49
C ASP A 20 2.62 11.19 -6.03
N ALA A 21 2.37 10.20 -5.16
CA ALA A 21 1.64 8.99 -5.51
C ALA A 21 0.11 9.18 -5.55
N LEU A 22 -0.43 10.27 -4.98
CA LEU A 22 -1.87 10.56 -4.95
C LEU A 22 -2.35 11.15 -6.27
N GLN A 23 -3.63 10.92 -6.59
CA GLN A 23 -4.30 11.44 -7.79
C GLN A 23 -5.52 12.28 -7.40
N PRO A 24 -5.88 13.29 -8.20
CA PRO A 24 -6.98 14.21 -7.85
C PRO A 24 -8.37 13.53 -7.72
N ASP A 25 -8.57 12.40 -8.37
CA ASP A 25 -9.82 11.62 -8.39
C ASP A 25 -9.81 10.41 -7.46
N ASP A 26 -8.82 10.31 -6.57
CA ASP A 26 -8.77 9.25 -5.57
C ASP A 26 -9.93 9.32 -4.59
N TYR A 27 -10.52 8.16 -4.29
CA TYR A 27 -11.41 8.00 -3.15
C TYR A 27 -10.58 7.66 -1.92
N ILE A 28 -10.54 8.56 -0.93
CA ILE A 28 -9.60 8.44 0.18
C ILE A 28 -10.33 8.04 1.45
N ILE A 29 -9.96 6.88 2.01
CA ILE A 29 -10.45 6.38 3.29
C ILE A 29 -9.35 6.58 4.34
N PHE A 30 -9.66 7.32 5.39
CA PHE A 30 -8.81 7.41 6.56
C PHE A 30 -9.29 6.42 7.63
N CYS A 31 -8.37 5.58 8.11
CA CYS A 31 -8.57 4.90 9.39
C CYS A 31 -8.40 5.92 10.53
N ASP A 32 -8.98 5.70 11.71
CA ASP A 32 -8.98 6.68 12.78
C ASP A 32 -7.57 7.18 13.15
N SER A 33 -6.64 6.28 13.39
CA SER A 33 -5.24 6.60 13.66
C SER A 33 -4.49 7.22 12.47
N GLY A 34 -5.01 7.04 11.24
CA GLY A 34 -4.50 7.66 10.03
C GLY A 34 -4.86 9.14 9.89
N LEU A 35 -5.87 9.62 10.61
CA LEU A 35 -6.30 11.02 10.60
C LEU A 35 -5.19 12.00 11.00
N LYS A 36 -4.20 11.56 11.76
CA LYS A 36 -3.00 12.35 12.06
C LYS A 36 -2.22 12.81 10.83
N HIS A 37 -2.44 12.19 9.68
CA HIS A 37 -1.74 12.50 8.43
C HIS A 37 -2.51 13.47 7.51
N LEU A 38 -3.70 13.94 7.91
CA LEU A 38 -4.51 14.84 7.08
C LEU A 38 -3.75 16.08 6.64
N ASP A 39 -3.11 16.77 7.56
CA ASP A 39 -2.38 18.01 7.28
C ASP A 39 -1.15 17.75 6.40
N ALA A 40 -0.42 16.67 6.66
CA ALA A 40 0.77 16.30 5.89
C ALA A 40 0.42 15.91 4.45
N LEU A 41 -0.66 15.16 4.26
CA LEU A 41 -1.09 14.70 2.92
C LEU A 41 -1.85 15.78 2.14
N GLN A 42 -2.41 16.80 2.81
CA GLN A 42 -3.16 17.91 2.18
C GLN A 42 -4.34 17.42 1.32
N VAL A 43 -5.02 16.38 1.76
CA VAL A 43 -6.18 15.80 1.09
C VAL A 43 -7.39 15.79 2.00
N GLN A 44 -8.58 15.67 1.41
CA GLN A 44 -9.82 15.53 2.16
C GLN A 44 -10.26 14.06 2.19
N PRO A 45 -10.70 13.52 3.34
CA PRO A 45 -11.26 12.18 3.39
C PRO A 45 -12.58 12.12 2.61
N SER A 46 -12.78 11.00 1.90
CA SER A 46 -14.06 10.62 1.32
C SER A 46 -14.86 9.75 2.27
N LEU A 47 -14.16 9.06 3.18
CA LEU A 47 -14.73 8.20 4.21
C LEU A 47 -13.75 8.11 5.38
N ILE A 48 -14.29 8.03 6.59
CA ILE A 48 -13.50 7.73 7.79
C ILE A 48 -14.00 6.41 8.38
N VAL A 49 -13.07 5.56 8.82
CA VAL A 49 -13.36 4.23 9.37
C VAL A 49 -12.55 4.03 10.65
N GLY A 50 -13.20 3.68 11.75
CA GLY A 50 -12.50 3.38 13.01
C GLY A 50 -13.43 3.16 14.18
N ASP A 51 -12.88 2.73 15.30
CA ASP A 51 -13.62 2.60 16.56
C ASP A 51 -13.46 3.81 17.49
N PHE A 52 -12.52 4.71 17.16
CA PHE A 52 -12.24 5.95 17.89
C PHE A 52 -11.95 5.74 19.38
N ASP A 53 -11.37 4.60 19.72
CA ASP A 53 -10.94 4.30 21.10
C ASP A 53 -9.66 5.03 21.48
N SER A 54 -8.80 5.29 20.51
CA SER A 54 -7.49 5.92 20.68
C SER A 54 -7.44 7.39 20.24
N HIS A 55 -8.35 7.82 19.38
CA HIS A 55 -8.42 9.18 18.83
C HIS A 55 -9.87 9.65 18.79
N GLU A 56 -10.11 10.90 19.19
CA GLU A 56 -11.45 11.48 19.08
C GLU A 56 -11.88 11.60 17.62
N ASN A 57 -13.15 11.29 17.35
CA ASN A 57 -13.76 11.53 16.05
C ASN A 57 -13.71 13.06 15.75
N PRO A 58 -13.03 13.51 14.69
CA PRO A 58 -12.85 14.93 14.40
C PRO A 58 -14.13 15.66 14.00
N GLN A 59 -15.28 14.97 13.97
CA GLN A 59 -16.59 15.54 13.60
C GLN A 59 -16.57 16.26 12.24
N LEU A 60 -15.77 15.74 11.28
CA LEU A 60 -15.75 16.27 9.92
C LEU A 60 -17.09 15.98 9.24
N ASP A 61 -17.51 16.86 8.32
CA ASP A 61 -18.70 16.67 7.48
C ASP A 61 -18.42 15.65 6.35
N VAL A 62 -18.13 14.43 6.78
CA VAL A 62 -17.74 13.30 5.93
C VAL A 62 -18.39 12.03 6.47
N GLU A 63 -18.79 11.13 5.58
CA GLU A 63 -19.28 9.80 5.98
C GLU A 63 -18.27 9.12 6.92
N THR A 64 -18.75 8.67 8.07
CA THR A 64 -17.93 8.01 9.08
C THR A 64 -18.57 6.68 9.48
N LEU A 65 -17.80 5.59 9.33
CA LEU A 65 -18.18 4.26 9.78
C LEU A 65 -17.53 3.99 11.14
N VAL A 66 -18.35 4.03 12.19
CA VAL A 66 -17.91 3.70 13.54
C VAL A 66 -17.97 2.19 13.71
N LEU A 67 -16.83 1.59 14.02
CA LEU A 67 -16.68 0.15 14.20
C LEU A 67 -16.79 -0.24 15.68
N PRO A 68 -17.24 -1.46 16.00
CA PRO A 68 -17.12 -1.96 17.36
C PRO A 68 -15.63 -2.14 17.74
N CYS A 69 -15.29 -1.85 19.01
CA CYS A 69 -13.92 -2.04 19.52
C CYS A 69 -13.51 -3.52 19.50
N GLU A 70 -14.43 -4.44 19.78
CA GLU A 70 -14.22 -5.87 19.65
C GLU A 70 -14.53 -6.33 18.23
N LYS A 71 -13.49 -6.50 17.41
CA LYS A 71 -13.58 -6.95 16.02
C LYS A 71 -12.36 -7.79 15.64
N ASP A 72 -12.54 -8.73 14.73
CA ASP A 72 -11.46 -9.59 14.23
C ASP A 72 -10.56 -8.86 13.21
N ASP A 73 -11.11 -7.92 12.45
CA ASP A 73 -10.40 -7.16 11.42
C ASP A 73 -9.77 -5.89 12.00
N THR A 74 -8.58 -5.53 11.52
CA THR A 74 -8.04 -4.17 11.74
C THR A 74 -8.84 -3.15 10.93
N ASP A 75 -8.78 -1.86 11.31
CA ASP A 75 -9.47 -0.79 10.58
C ASP A 75 -9.06 -0.74 9.11
N THR A 76 -7.77 -0.96 8.82
CA THR A 76 -7.24 -1.01 7.45
C THR A 76 -7.87 -2.15 6.63
N VAL A 77 -8.00 -3.35 7.23
CA VAL A 77 -8.64 -4.50 6.57
C VAL A 77 -10.14 -4.22 6.35
N TYR A 78 -10.80 -3.64 7.34
CA TYR A 78 -12.21 -3.28 7.22
C TYR A 78 -12.42 -2.23 6.11
N ALA A 79 -11.61 -1.18 6.09
CA ALA A 79 -11.66 -0.13 5.08
C ALA A 79 -11.47 -0.71 3.67
N MET A 80 -10.52 -1.65 3.49
CA MET A 80 -10.31 -2.34 2.22
C MET A 80 -11.55 -3.17 1.82
N LYS A 81 -12.10 -3.97 2.72
CA LYS A 81 -13.30 -4.78 2.45
C LYS A 81 -14.50 -3.89 2.09
N GLU A 82 -14.65 -2.76 2.76
CA GLU A 82 -15.71 -1.79 2.45
C GLU A 82 -15.52 -1.16 1.07
N ALA A 83 -14.30 -0.77 0.72
CA ALA A 83 -13.99 -0.23 -0.60
C ALA A 83 -14.24 -1.27 -1.72
N ILE A 84 -13.92 -2.55 -1.50
CA ILE A 84 -14.25 -3.63 -2.43
C ILE A 84 -15.77 -3.71 -2.65
N LYS A 85 -16.58 -3.66 -1.58
CA LYS A 85 -18.05 -3.65 -1.67
C LYS A 85 -18.57 -2.45 -2.48
N ARG A 86 -17.90 -1.29 -2.38
CA ARG A 86 -18.21 -0.07 -3.14
C ARG A 86 -17.75 -0.15 -4.61
N GLY A 87 -17.10 -1.23 -5.02
CA GLY A 87 -16.70 -1.49 -6.40
C GLY A 87 -15.38 -0.86 -6.82
N PHE A 88 -14.49 -0.57 -5.88
CA PHE A 88 -13.12 -0.19 -6.19
C PHE A 88 -12.31 -1.42 -6.59
N ASP A 89 -11.41 -1.27 -7.58
CA ASP A 89 -10.62 -2.34 -8.18
C ASP A 89 -9.11 -2.14 -8.06
N THR A 90 -8.70 -0.97 -7.60
CA THR A 90 -7.30 -0.58 -7.44
C THR A 90 -7.12 0.11 -6.09
N PHE A 91 -6.09 -0.28 -5.35
CA PHE A 91 -5.87 0.15 -3.97
C PHE A 91 -4.46 0.70 -3.80
N LEU A 92 -4.35 1.84 -3.12
CA LEU A 92 -3.12 2.41 -2.61
C LEU A 92 -3.18 2.43 -1.09
N LEU A 93 -2.20 1.84 -0.42
CA LEU A 93 -2.14 1.74 1.03
C LEU A 93 -0.99 2.61 1.54
N ILE A 94 -1.29 3.57 2.39
CA ILE A 94 -0.36 4.57 2.94
C ILE A 94 -0.41 4.51 4.46
N GLY A 95 0.72 4.73 5.14
CA GLY A 95 0.78 4.68 6.60
C GLY A 95 0.43 3.30 7.18
N VAL A 96 0.83 2.23 6.47
CA VAL A 96 0.54 0.84 6.83
C VAL A 96 1.81 0.02 7.10
N VAL A 97 2.97 0.64 6.99
CA VAL A 97 4.28 0.04 7.24
C VAL A 97 4.95 0.72 8.43
N GLY A 98 5.53 -0.06 9.34
CA GLY A 98 6.22 0.45 10.53
C GLY A 98 5.40 0.32 11.81
N GLY A 99 5.98 0.75 12.93
CA GLY A 99 5.39 0.59 14.26
C GLY A 99 5.29 -0.89 14.66
N ARG A 100 4.11 -1.47 14.59
CA ARG A 100 3.85 -2.88 14.92
C ARG A 100 4.16 -3.79 13.73
N LEU A 101 5.07 -4.75 13.94
CA LEU A 101 5.48 -5.70 12.90
C LEU A 101 4.32 -6.61 12.44
N ASP A 102 3.46 -7.04 13.35
CA ASP A 102 2.29 -7.86 13.04
C ASP A 102 1.30 -7.13 12.13
N HIS A 103 1.06 -5.84 12.35
CA HIS A 103 0.24 -5.01 11.46
C HIS A 103 0.89 -4.85 10.09
N THR A 104 2.21 -4.61 10.03
CA THR A 104 2.95 -4.52 8.76
C THR A 104 2.79 -5.80 7.94
N LEU A 105 3.01 -6.97 8.56
CA LEU A 105 2.85 -8.28 7.88
C LEU A 105 1.39 -8.55 7.49
N GLY A 106 0.43 -8.16 8.31
CA GLY A 106 -0.99 -8.22 7.99
C GLY A 106 -1.33 -7.39 6.76
N ASN A 107 -0.80 -6.16 6.68
CA ASN A 107 -1.01 -5.26 5.55
C ASN A 107 -0.36 -5.79 4.26
N VAL A 108 0.84 -6.41 4.34
CA VAL A 108 1.43 -7.13 3.19
C VAL A 108 0.52 -8.29 2.74
N SER A 109 -0.09 -9.02 3.67
CA SER A 109 -1.03 -10.10 3.36
C SER A 109 -2.29 -9.59 2.63
N MET A 110 -2.67 -8.31 2.82
CA MET A 110 -3.76 -7.69 2.06
C MET A 110 -3.48 -7.66 0.55
N LEU A 111 -2.22 -7.48 0.13
CA LEU A 111 -1.85 -7.55 -1.28
C LEU A 111 -2.15 -8.93 -1.88
N LEU A 112 -1.87 -10.01 -1.13
CA LEU A 112 -2.20 -11.37 -1.54
C LEU A 112 -3.71 -11.58 -1.65
N TYR A 113 -4.47 -11.05 -0.70
CA TYR A 113 -5.93 -11.11 -0.73
C TYR A 113 -6.51 -10.39 -1.94
N LEU A 114 -6.05 -9.17 -2.23
CA LEU A 114 -6.47 -8.40 -3.40
C LEU A 114 -6.16 -9.16 -4.70
N ASP A 115 -4.95 -9.70 -4.87
CA ASP A 115 -4.58 -10.49 -6.06
C ASP A 115 -5.45 -11.74 -6.21
N SER A 116 -5.81 -12.41 -5.13
CA SER A 116 -6.72 -13.56 -5.16
C SER A 116 -8.10 -13.23 -5.72
N LEU A 117 -8.53 -11.98 -5.58
CA LEU A 117 -9.79 -11.44 -6.14
C LEU A 117 -9.60 -10.83 -7.53
N GLY A 118 -8.39 -10.83 -8.09
CA GLY A 118 -8.06 -10.18 -9.36
C GLY A 118 -8.01 -8.65 -9.28
N LEU A 119 -7.87 -8.11 -8.06
CA LEU A 119 -7.75 -6.68 -7.78
C LEU A 119 -6.28 -6.28 -7.66
N LYS A 120 -6.00 -4.99 -7.73
CA LYS A 120 -4.63 -4.46 -7.63
C LYS A 120 -4.42 -3.72 -6.33
N GLY A 121 -3.27 -3.95 -5.69
CA GLY A 121 -2.86 -3.25 -4.49
C GLY A 121 -1.41 -2.81 -4.56
N THR A 122 -1.14 -1.60 -4.08
CA THR A 122 0.20 -1.05 -3.88
C THR A 122 0.30 -0.54 -2.45
N ILE A 123 1.36 -0.88 -1.75
CA ILE A 123 1.75 -0.25 -0.50
C ILE A 123 2.85 0.76 -0.83
N VAL A 124 2.70 1.98 -0.33
CA VAL A 124 3.71 3.04 -0.45
C VAL A 124 4.12 3.49 0.94
N ASP A 125 5.42 3.50 1.18
CA ASP A 125 6.03 4.17 2.32
C ASP A 125 6.91 5.34 1.86
N ASP A 126 7.69 5.95 2.76
CA ASP A 126 8.52 7.11 2.48
C ASP A 126 9.73 6.84 1.55
N TYR A 127 10.01 5.58 1.22
CA TYR A 127 11.18 5.19 0.42
C TYR A 127 10.87 4.23 -0.72
N SER A 128 9.75 3.53 -0.65
CA SER A 128 9.51 2.38 -1.52
C SER A 128 8.04 2.16 -1.86
N GLU A 129 7.84 1.43 -2.94
CA GLU A 129 6.56 0.87 -3.32
C GLU A 129 6.64 -0.66 -3.30
N MET A 130 5.60 -1.30 -2.79
CA MET A 130 5.45 -2.74 -2.79
C MET A 130 4.18 -3.16 -3.51
N GLU A 131 4.32 -4.05 -4.47
CA GLU A 131 3.20 -4.65 -5.21
C GLU A 131 3.37 -6.16 -5.32
N LEU A 132 2.27 -6.85 -5.55
CA LEU A 132 2.31 -8.26 -5.90
C LEU A 132 2.47 -8.43 -7.42
N VAL A 133 3.46 -9.26 -7.82
CA VAL A 133 3.66 -9.65 -9.22
C VAL A 133 3.27 -11.11 -9.36
N SER A 134 2.16 -11.40 -10.04
CA SER A 134 1.65 -12.77 -10.20
C SER A 134 1.56 -13.21 -11.66
N LYS A 135 0.72 -12.59 -12.46
CA LYS A 135 0.39 -13.07 -13.82
C LYS A 135 0.80 -12.14 -14.95
N THR A 136 0.98 -10.86 -14.68
CA THR A 136 1.29 -9.85 -15.69
C THR A 136 2.66 -9.25 -15.48
N PRO A 137 3.40 -8.92 -16.56
CA PRO A 137 4.66 -8.21 -16.42
C PRO A 137 4.47 -6.87 -15.70
N LYS A 138 5.39 -6.56 -14.79
CA LYS A 138 5.47 -5.24 -14.14
C LYS A 138 6.64 -4.47 -14.75
N TYR A 139 6.37 -3.21 -15.07
CA TYR A 139 7.41 -2.25 -15.42
C TYR A 139 7.75 -1.45 -14.17
N ILE A 140 9.05 -1.33 -13.91
CA ILE A 140 9.57 -0.53 -12.81
C ILE A 140 10.04 0.79 -13.39
N ASP A 141 9.56 1.90 -12.84
CA ASP A 141 9.89 3.23 -13.30
C ASP A 141 11.38 3.55 -13.06
N ASP A 142 11.97 4.33 -13.97
CA ASP A 142 13.39 4.72 -13.90
C ASP A 142 13.72 5.64 -12.71
N SER A 143 12.71 6.18 -12.01
CA SER A 143 12.88 6.92 -10.76
C SER A 143 13.36 6.04 -9.60
N PHE A 144 13.09 4.73 -9.65
CA PHE A 144 13.58 3.79 -8.65
C PHE A 144 15.02 3.35 -8.97
N SER A 145 15.94 3.58 -8.03
CA SER A 145 17.32 3.14 -8.15
C SER A 145 17.51 1.63 -7.95
N PHE A 146 16.59 1.00 -7.20
CA PHE A 146 16.66 -0.40 -6.82
C PHE A 146 15.27 -1.05 -6.89
N PHE A 147 15.24 -2.35 -7.10
CA PHE A 147 14.07 -3.17 -6.82
C PHE A 147 14.47 -4.50 -6.23
N SER A 148 13.60 -5.08 -5.41
CA SER A 148 13.77 -6.41 -4.84
C SER A 148 12.59 -7.28 -5.22
N LEU A 149 12.81 -8.56 -5.43
CA LEU A 149 11.76 -9.54 -5.62
C LEU A 149 11.77 -10.53 -4.45
N LEU A 150 10.71 -10.52 -3.66
CA LEU A 150 10.54 -11.40 -2.50
C LEU A 150 9.55 -12.51 -2.84
N ASN A 151 9.95 -13.76 -2.62
CA ASN A 151 9.02 -14.88 -2.71
C ASN A 151 8.34 -15.09 -1.36
N ILE A 152 7.03 -14.76 -1.29
CA ILE A 152 6.22 -14.84 -0.06
C ILE A 152 5.19 -15.98 -0.08
N THR A 153 5.11 -16.74 -1.18
CA THR A 153 4.08 -17.77 -1.36
C THR A 153 4.63 -19.19 -1.49
N GLY A 154 5.93 -19.38 -1.24
CA GLY A 154 6.59 -20.70 -1.35
C GLY A 154 7.49 -20.79 -2.58
N GLU A 155 7.12 -21.50 -3.64
CA GLU A 155 7.96 -21.65 -4.82
C GLU A 155 7.55 -20.68 -5.93
N ALA A 156 8.51 -19.90 -6.44
CA ALA A 156 8.31 -19.04 -7.60
C ALA A 156 9.01 -19.63 -8.82
N LYS A 157 8.28 -19.82 -9.92
CA LYS A 157 8.78 -20.40 -11.18
C LYS A 157 8.58 -19.44 -12.35
N GLY A 158 9.49 -19.54 -13.33
CA GLY A 158 9.34 -18.84 -14.61
C GLY A 158 9.58 -17.33 -14.53
N ILE A 159 10.27 -16.86 -13.52
CA ILE A 159 10.61 -15.44 -13.35
C ILE A 159 11.54 -15.03 -14.49
N LYS A 160 11.22 -13.92 -15.15
CA LYS A 160 12.05 -13.29 -16.17
C LYS A 160 12.23 -11.83 -15.84
N ILE A 161 13.48 -11.41 -15.71
CA ILE A 161 13.87 -10.03 -15.48
C ILE A 161 14.59 -9.52 -16.74
N LYS A 162 14.26 -8.30 -17.18
CA LYS A 162 14.91 -7.67 -18.33
C LYS A 162 15.46 -6.32 -17.92
N ASN A 163 16.59 -5.93 -18.52
CA ASN A 163 17.25 -4.63 -18.35
C ASN A 163 17.70 -4.34 -16.91
N ALA A 164 17.95 -5.37 -16.11
CA ALA A 164 18.51 -5.22 -14.79
C ALA A 164 20.03 -5.46 -14.79
N LYS A 165 20.74 -4.73 -13.94
CA LYS A 165 22.21 -4.84 -13.82
C LYS A 165 22.66 -6.22 -13.32
N TYR A 166 21.89 -6.80 -12.40
CA TYR A 166 22.11 -8.14 -11.87
C TYR A 166 20.87 -9.00 -12.12
N MET A 167 21.08 -10.18 -12.69
CA MET A 167 19.98 -11.09 -13.06
C MET A 167 20.11 -12.46 -12.36
N LYS A 168 20.84 -12.51 -11.24
CA LYS A 168 21.02 -13.75 -10.49
C LYS A 168 19.93 -13.89 -9.44
N LEU A 169 19.13 -14.94 -9.60
CA LEU A 169 18.07 -15.36 -8.67
C LEU A 169 18.65 -16.40 -7.72
N ASP A 170 19.06 -16.01 -6.53
CA ASP A 170 19.28 -16.94 -5.43
C ASP A 170 18.04 -16.99 -4.53
N LEU A 171 17.54 -18.15 -4.32
CA LEU A 171 16.23 -18.68 -3.88
C LEU A 171 15.42 -17.96 -2.79
N ILE A 172 15.84 -16.86 -2.17
CA ILE A 172 15.09 -16.20 -1.08
C ILE A 172 14.98 -14.68 -1.27
N PHE A 173 16.00 -14.03 -1.84
CA PHE A 173 15.99 -12.60 -2.08
C PHE A 173 16.60 -12.31 -3.47
N VAL A 174 15.88 -11.58 -4.28
CA VAL A 174 16.43 -11.00 -5.50
C VAL A 174 16.58 -9.51 -5.26
N GLU A 175 17.78 -9.08 -4.93
CA GLU A 175 18.12 -7.67 -4.94
C GLU A 175 18.64 -7.32 -6.33
N VAL A 176 17.94 -6.45 -7.02
CA VAL A 176 18.34 -6.02 -8.35
C VAL A 176 18.64 -4.54 -8.31
N LEU A 177 19.90 -4.23 -8.58
CA LEU A 177 20.40 -2.87 -8.58
C LEU A 177 20.21 -2.23 -9.96
N ASN A 178 19.41 -1.20 -10.02
CA ASN A 178 19.19 -0.27 -11.13
C ASN A 178 18.60 -0.85 -12.42
N ALA A 179 17.37 -0.49 -12.72
CA ALA A 179 16.63 -0.92 -13.91
C ALA A 179 17.21 -0.34 -15.24
N THR A 180 17.99 0.73 -15.19
CA THR A 180 18.40 1.46 -16.40
C THR A 180 19.66 0.93 -17.07
N GLY A 181 20.40 0.02 -16.44
CA GLY A 181 21.64 -0.54 -17.06
C GLY A 181 22.71 0.49 -17.45
N LYS A 182 22.57 1.74 -17.08
CA LYS A 182 23.55 2.78 -17.38
C LYS A 182 24.73 2.63 -16.45
N ASN A 183 25.85 2.15 -17.00
CA ASN A 183 27.16 2.27 -16.38
C ASN A 183 27.45 3.75 -16.15
N GLN A 184 27.50 4.18 -14.90
CA GLN A 184 28.31 5.35 -14.57
C GLN A 184 29.76 4.88 -14.55
N SER A 185 30.47 5.26 -15.59
CA SER A 185 31.92 5.20 -15.67
C SER A 185 32.55 6.25 -14.74
#